data_eb112f3c63711b3410e9c0997a483a85
#
_entry.id   eb112f3c63711b3410e9c0997a483a85
#
_cell.length_a   1.000
_cell.length_b   1.000
_cell.length_c   1.000
_cell.angle_alpha   90.00
_cell.angle_beta   90.00
_cell.angle_gamma   90.00
#
_symmetry.space_group_name_H-M   'P 1'
#
loop_
_entity.id
_entity.type
_entity.pdbx_description
1 polymer ?
#
loop_
_entity_poly.entity_id
_entity_poly.type
_entity_poly.pdbx_seq_one_letter_code
_entity_poly.pdbx_strand_id
1 'polypeptide(L)'
;IRQLHYDADWYSQGSSESKDLALEALIDNKNLPKLFDANDKLNVYRAAKLSKEFDLNFVIKGSGKEYESIRELKKFNNTLIIPVNFPKAFDVSNSNLNEKLTINQLRYWNQAPSNLGVLEKNGINFSITSSDLKNKRDFLKNIRKAIKNGLSEKTALDALTIIPAKSLNLENKIGKIDRGYLSNFLITSGPIFDDKTEINENWIKGQRHIIKNTDNINIDGEYNLTINNKPYEIVISNSLLRPNTKIKRDSIDIKSKTSLVDDWLNITLFDSIDGNLSLAQISSKITSGDNLSGRGIDFKNEAFLFNSSREEIKKNLKYKEVKKSSSIKSFVSDVTFPNVGFGISSTPKSQSIHFKNATIWTNEKEGIIENSDILIDNGKIIA
;
A
#
# COMPACT_ATOMS: atom_id res chain seq x y z
N ILE A 1 -15.42 0.39 -29.65
CA ILE A 1 -14.77 -0.92 -29.37
C ILE A 1 -15.69 -2.06 -29.81
N ARG A 2 -16.97 -2.14 -29.37
CA ARG A 2 -17.87 -3.23 -29.74
C ARG A 2 -18.02 -3.35 -31.27
N GLN A 3 -18.29 -2.23 -31.96
CA GLN A 3 -18.42 -2.21 -33.42
C GLN A 3 -17.15 -2.71 -34.11
N LEU A 4 -15.99 -2.28 -33.65
CA LEU A 4 -14.69 -2.70 -34.19
C LEU A 4 -14.49 -4.23 -34.12
N HIS A 5 -14.94 -4.89 -33.05
CA HIS A 5 -14.89 -6.35 -32.94
C HIS A 5 -15.88 -7.04 -33.87
N TYR A 6 -17.10 -6.51 -34.03
CA TYR A 6 -18.04 -7.04 -35.03
C TYR A 6 -17.49 -6.87 -36.45
N ASP A 7 -16.90 -5.71 -36.76
CA ASP A 7 -16.31 -5.47 -38.08
C ASP A 7 -15.13 -6.41 -38.33
N ALA A 8 -14.29 -6.69 -37.31
CA ALA A 8 -13.23 -7.66 -37.44
C ALA A 8 -13.71 -9.09 -37.62
N ASP A 9 -14.76 -9.51 -36.89
CA ASP A 9 -15.36 -10.83 -37.06
C ASP A 9 -15.95 -11.00 -38.46
N TRP A 10 -16.68 -9.99 -38.96
CA TRP A 10 -17.20 -9.96 -40.33
C TRP A 10 -16.05 -10.00 -41.37
N TYR A 11 -15.02 -9.17 -41.20
CA TYR A 11 -13.90 -9.15 -42.10
C TYR A 11 -13.13 -10.48 -42.15
N SER A 12 -12.97 -11.15 -41.02
CA SER A 12 -12.30 -12.46 -40.92
C SER A 12 -12.98 -13.55 -41.70
N GLN A 13 -14.30 -13.40 -42.04
CA GLN A 13 -15.08 -14.34 -42.85
C GLN A 13 -14.84 -14.15 -44.34
N GLY A 14 -13.94 -13.29 -44.77
CA GLY A 14 -13.61 -13.06 -46.17
C GLY A 14 -14.65 -12.22 -46.93
N SER A 15 -15.47 -11.45 -46.22
CA SER A 15 -16.59 -10.69 -46.80
C SER A 15 -16.19 -9.35 -47.41
N SER A 16 -14.90 -9.00 -47.37
CA SER A 16 -14.39 -7.71 -47.91
C SER A 16 -13.44 -7.92 -49.08
N GLU A 17 -13.66 -7.19 -50.17
CA GLU A 17 -12.75 -7.14 -51.32
C GLU A 17 -11.57 -6.19 -51.06
N SER A 18 -11.67 -5.30 -50.11
CA SER A 18 -10.66 -4.32 -49.76
C SER A 18 -9.89 -4.74 -48.51
N LYS A 19 -8.57 -4.48 -48.52
CA LYS A 19 -7.67 -4.77 -47.40
C LYS A 19 -7.81 -3.66 -46.34
N ASP A 20 -8.17 -4.04 -45.11
CA ASP A 20 -8.21 -3.15 -43.93
C ASP A 20 -7.12 -3.56 -42.93
N LEU A 21 -6.03 -2.77 -42.88
CA LEU A 21 -4.88 -3.06 -42.02
C LEU A 21 -5.21 -2.96 -40.53
N ALA A 22 -6.21 -2.16 -40.16
CA ALA A 22 -6.61 -2.02 -38.74
C ALA A 22 -7.36 -3.26 -38.25
N LEU A 23 -8.25 -3.81 -39.07
CA LEU A 23 -8.98 -5.04 -38.78
C LEU A 23 -8.04 -6.25 -38.80
N GLU A 24 -7.10 -6.32 -39.76
CA GLU A 24 -6.06 -7.36 -39.78
C GLU A 24 -5.23 -7.33 -38.50
N ALA A 25 -4.73 -6.15 -38.10
CA ALA A 25 -3.96 -6.00 -36.88
C ALA A 25 -4.74 -6.43 -35.63
N LEU A 26 -6.06 -6.17 -35.57
CA LEU A 26 -6.90 -6.61 -34.47
C LEU A 26 -7.04 -8.13 -34.42
N ILE A 27 -7.18 -8.78 -35.59
CA ILE A 27 -7.29 -10.23 -35.74
C ILE A 27 -5.97 -10.91 -35.38
N ASP A 28 -4.86 -10.44 -35.95
CA ASP A 28 -3.53 -11.00 -35.73
C ASP A 28 -3.12 -10.92 -34.24
N ASN A 29 -3.52 -9.86 -33.55
CA ASN A 29 -3.23 -9.65 -32.14
C ASN A 29 -4.32 -10.20 -31.21
N LYS A 30 -5.23 -11.04 -31.67
CA LYS A 30 -6.33 -11.60 -30.86
C LYS A 30 -5.81 -12.30 -29.59
N ASN A 31 -4.67 -12.96 -29.68
CA ASN A 31 -4.08 -13.74 -28.59
C ASN A 31 -3.17 -12.93 -27.64
N LEU A 32 -2.92 -11.66 -27.93
CA LEU A 32 -2.13 -10.81 -27.03
C LEU A 32 -2.95 -10.43 -25.80
N PRO A 33 -2.29 -10.29 -24.63
CA PRO A 33 -2.93 -9.75 -23.45
C PRO A 33 -3.51 -8.36 -23.70
N LYS A 34 -4.77 -8.15 -23.33
CA LYS A 34 -5.47 -6.88 -23.53
C LYS A 34 -5.72 -6.22 -22.20
N LEU A 35 -5.13 -5.02 -22.01
CA LEU A 35 -5.36 -4.20 -20.84
C LEU A 35 -6.44 -3.17 -21.13
N PHE A 36 -7.46 -3.12 -20.27
CA PHE A 36 -8.56 -2.17 -20.38
C PHE A 36 -8.54 -1.24 -19.17
N ASP A 37 -8.36 0.07 -19.38
CA ASP A 37 -8.40 1.07 -18.31
C ASP A 37 -9.84 1.51 -18.04
N ALA A 38 -10.37 1.18 -16.86
CA ALA A 38 -11.72 1.50 -16.43
C ALA A 38 -11.68 2.31 -15.12
N ASN A 39 -11.98 3.60 -15.19
CA ASN A 39 -11.82 4.53 -14.07
C ASN A 39 -12.97 4.50 -13.04
N ASP A 40 -14.05 3.78 -13.32
CA ASP A 40 -15.21 3.66 -12.46
C ASP A 40 -15.88 2.28 -12.59
N LYS A 41 -16.78 1.95 -11.66
CA LYS A 41 -17.45 0.66 -11.60
C LYS A 41 -18.29 0.34 -12.85
N LEU A 42 -18.88 1.35 -13.47
CA LEU A 42 -19.72 1.11 -14.67
C LEU A 42 -18.85 0.76 -15.88
N ASN A 43 -17.70 1.40 -16.01
CA ASN A 43 -16.73 1.09 -17.06
C ASN A 43 -16.10 -0.29 -16.85
N VAL A 44 -15.83 -0.69 -15.60
CA VAL A 44 -15.41 -2.08 -15.28
C VAL A 44 -16.45 -3.08 -15.79
N TYR A 45 -17.74 -2.84 -15.54
CA TYR A 45 -18.80 -3.73 -16.05
C TYR A 45 -18.94 -3.72 -17.56
N ARG A 46 -18.80 -2.57 -18.19
CA ARG A 46 -18.81 -2.46 -19.66
C ARG A 46 -17.67 -3.24 -20.27
N ALA A 47 -16.46 -3.11 -19.72
CA ALA A 47 -15.29 -3.86 -20.16
C ALA A 47 -15.49 -5.37 -19.96
N ALA A 48 -15.98 -5.79 -18.79
CA ALA A 48 -16.24 -7.19 -18.49
C ALA A 48 -17.33 -7.80 -19.39
N LYS A 49 -18.38 -7.03 -19.74
CA LYS A 49 -19.39 -7.46 -20.70
C LYS A 49 -18.82 -7.64 -22.11
N LEU A 50 -17.99 -6.70 -22.56
CA LEU A 50 -17.31 -6.82 -23.87
C LEU A 50 -16.37 -8.02 -23.90
N SER A 51 -15.60 -8.23 -22.82
CA SER A 51 -14.75 -9.40 -22.65
C SER A 51 -15.53 -10.70 -22.86
N LYS A 52 -16.71 -10.82 -22.22
CA LYS A 52 -17.57 -11.99 -22.34
C LYS A 52 -18.25 -12.11 -23.72
N GLU A 53 -18.67 -10.98 -24.31
CA GLU A 53 -19.39 -10.93 -25.61
C GLU A 53 -18.51 -11.44 -26.75
N PHE A 54 -17.22 -11.13 -26.74
CA PHE A 54 -16.26 -11.45 -27.80
C PHE A 54 -15.25 -12.55 -27.41
N ASP A 55 -15.48 -13.23 -26.29
CA ASP A 55 -14.55 -14.23 -25.73
C ASP A 55 -13.10 -13.69 -25.63
N LEU A 56 -12.97 -12.47 -25.12
CA LEU A 56 -11.70 -11.79 -24.93
C LEU A 56 -11.27 -11.85 -23.48
N ASN A 57 -10.02 -12.14 -23.23
CA ASN A 57 -9.49 -12.14 -21.87
C ASN A 57 -8.94 -10.73 -21.51
N PHE A 58 -9.83 -9.81 -21.15
CA PHE A 58 -9.42 -8.50 -20.69
C PHE A 58 -8.88 -8.54 -19.26
N VAL A 59 -7.71 -7.94 -19.05
CA VAL A 59 -7.23 -7.55 -17.73
C VAL A 59 -7.68 -6.10 -17.49
N ILE A 60 -8.54 -5.90 -16.51
CA ILE A 60 -9.25 -4.62 -16.35
C ILE A 60 -8.64 -3.83 -15.19
N LYS A 61 -8.11 -2.64 -15.48
CA LYS A 61 -7.69 -1.71 -14.42
C LYS A 61 -8.93 -1.09 -13.79
N GLY A 62 -9.09 -1.33 -12.49
CA GLY A 62 -10.20 -0.81 -11.69
C GLY A 62 -9.90 0.53 -11.02
N SER A 63 -10.84 0.97 -10.20
CA SER A 63 -10.85 2.28 -9.55
C SER A 63 -10.35 2.28 -8.11
N GLY A 64 -10.18 1.10 -7.49
CA GLY A 64 -9.92 0.94 -6.05
C GLY A 64 -11.19 0.95 -5.18
N LYS A 65 -12.38 0.90 -5.79
CA LYS A 65 -13.69 0.86 -5.12
C LYS A 65 -14.49 -0.41 -5.45
N GLU A 66 -13.83 -1.47 -5.84
CA GLU A 66 -14.47 -2.70 -6.30
C GLU A 66 -15.29 -3.39 -5.20
N TYR A 67 -14.96 -3.13 -3.92
CA TYR A 67 -15.73 -3.59 -2.76
C TYR A 67 -17.21 -3.17 -2.82
N GLU A 68 -17.54 -2.08 -3.53
CA GLU A 68 -18.93 -1.61 -3.69
C GLU A 68 -19.80 -2.54 -4.57
N SER A 69 -19.18 -3.46 -5.32
CA SER A 69 -19.87 -4.16 -6.39
C SER A 69 -19.41 -5.62 -6.58
N ILE A 70 -19.00 -6.24 -5.51
CA ILE A 70 -18.48 -7.61 -5.48
C ILE A 70 -19.45 -8.63 -6.12
N ARG A 71 -20.73 -8.52 -5.82
CA ARG A 71 -21.77 -9.43 -6.35
C ARG A 71 -21.80 -9.43 -7.88
N GLU A 72 -21.60 -8.26 -8.46
CA GLU A 72 -21.61 -8.10 -9.91
C GLU A 72 -20.30 -8.56 -10.54
N LEU A 73 -19.16 -8.24 -9.89
CA LEU A 73 -17.84 -8.64 -10.36
C LEU A 73 -17.66 -10.16 -10.38
N LYS A 74 -18.25 -10.88 -9.43
CA LYS A 74 -18.24 -12.36 -9.41
C LYS A 74 -18.88 -13.03 -10.62
N LYS A 75 -19.71 -12.32 -11.38
CA LYS A 75 -20.32 -12.84 -12.60
C LYS A 75 -19.37 -12.91 -13.79
N PHE A 76 -18.19 -12.30 -13.63
CA PHE A 76 -17.15 -12.22 -14.63
C PHE A 76 -15.85 -12.85 -14.10
N ASN A 77 -15.08 -13.46 -14.97
CA ASN A 77 -13.82 -14.11 -14.61
C ASN A 77 -12.59 -13.28 -15.03
N ASN A 78 -12.74 -11.96 -15.10
CA ASN A 78 -11.64 -11.08 -15.47
C ASN A 78 -10.66 -10.88 -14.32
N THR A 79 -9.37 -10.87 -14.63
CA THR A 79 -8.33 -10.39 -13.69
C THR A 79 -8.38 -8.88 -13.63
N LEU A 80 -8.34 -8.33 -12.41
CA LEU A 80 -8.33 -6.90 -12.18
C LEU A 80 -6.90 -6.38 -11.92
N ILE A 81 -6.66 -5.10 -12.22
CA ILE A 81 -5.47 -4.37 -11.79
C ILE A 81 -5.94 -3.27 -10.84
N ILE A 82 -5.59 -3.38 -9.57
CA ILE A 82 -6.13 -2.51 -8.53
C ILE A 82 -5.09 -1.49 -8.06
N PRO A 83 -5.38 -0.19 -8.16
CA PRO A 83 -4.52 0.84 -7.60
C PRO A 83 -4.63 0.90 -6.07
N VAL A 84 -3.51 1.20 -5.40
CA VAL A 84 -3.46 1.36 -3.94
C VAL A 84 -3.30 2.82 -3.53
N ASN A 85 -3.97 3.71 -4.22
CA ASN A 85 -3.98 5.16 -3.99
C ASN A 85 -5.03 5.57 -2.95
N PHE A 86 -4.92 5.04 -1.74
CA PHE A 86 -5.89 5.31 -0.68
C PHE A 86 -6.00 6.80 -0.34
N PRO A 87 -7.23 7.28 -0.05
CA PRO A 87 -7.44 8.66 0.36
C PRO A 87 -6.69 8.95 1.67
N LYS A 88 -6.16 10.17 1.78
CA LYS A 88 -5.54 10.65 3.02
C LYS A 88 -6.62 10.93 4.06
N ALA A 89 -6.23 10.91 5.35
CA ALA A 89 -7.09 11.40 6.41
C ALA A 89 -7.50 12.85 6.15
N PHE A 90 -8.73 13.17 6.45
CA PHE A 90 -9.22 14.53 6.36
C PHE A 90 -8.70 15.36 7.53
N ASP A 91 -8.44 16.63 7.28
CA ASP A 91 -8.16 17.58 8.34
C ASP A 91 -9.46 17.94 9.05
N VAL A 92 -9.59 17.50 10.29
CA VAL A 92 -10.76 17.72 11.14
C VAL A 92 -10.49 18.73 12.27
N SER A 93 -9.36 19.45 12.20
CA SER A 93 -8.98 20.44 13.20
C SER A 93 -9.85 21.70 13.16
N ASN A 94 -10.50 21.97 12.03
CA ASN A 94 -11.35 23.14 11.81
C ASN A 94 -12.81 22.71 11.61
N SER A 95 -13.72 23.21 12.46
CA SER A 95 -15.15 22.90 12.40
C SER A 95 -15.78 23.22 11.04
N ASN A 96 -15.40 24.34 10.41
CA ASN A 96 -15.92 24.74 9.11
C ASN A 96 -15.53 23.79 7.98
N LEU A 97 -14.38 23.09 8.10
CA LEU A 97 -13.98 22.05 7.17
C LEU A 97 -14.74 20.75 7.39
N ASN A 98 -15.07 20.46 8.66
CA ASN A 98 -15.81 19.25 9.01
C ASN A 98 -17.23 19.24 8.43
N GLU A 99 -17.91 20.39 8.42
CA GLU A 99 -19.26 20.52 7.85
C GLU A 99 -19.32 20.25 6.35
N LYS A 100 -18.19 20.41 5.65
CA LYS A 100 -18.09 20.13 4.19
C LYS A 100 -17.82 18.65 3.86
N LEU A 101 -17.49 17.84 4.86
CA LEU A 101 -17.21 16.43 4.65
C LEU A 101 -18.51 15.64 4.55
N THR A 102 -18.68 14.95 3.43
CA THR A 102 -19.80 14.04 3.26
C THR A 102 -19.53 12.71 3.93
N ILE A 103 -20.57 12.03 4.37
CA ILE A 103 -20.47 10.68 4.93
C ILE A 103 -19.89 9.67 3.92
N ASN A 104 -20.13 9.90 2.62
CA ASN A 104 -19.57 9.07 1.55
C ASN A 104 -18.04 9.21 1.46
N GLN A 105 -17.50 10.41 1.64
CA GLN A 105 -16.04 10.61 1.69
C GLN A 105 -15.41 9.91 2.88
N LEU A 106 -16.03 10.01 4.07
CA LEU A 106 -15.56 9.33 5.28
C LEU A 106 -15.62 7.81 5.15
N ARG A 107 -16.71 7.28 4.60
CA ARG A 107 -16.85 5.84 4.34
C ARG A 107 -15.82 5.35 3.32
N TYR A 108 -15.61 6.07 2.24
CA TYR A 108 -14.58 5.73 1.26
C TYR A 108 -13.19 5.73 1.91
N TRP A 109 -12.85 6.75 2.69
CA TRP A 109 -11.58 6.80 3.41
C TRP A 109 -11.39 5.60 4.36
N ASN A 110 -12.45 5.21 5.06
CA ASN A 110 -12.42 4.06 5.98
C ASN A 110 -12.28 2.73 5.22
N GLN A 111 -12.99 2.54 4.12
CA GLN A 111 -13.12 1.25 3.46
C GLN A 111 -12.09 1.00 2.33
N ALA A 112 -11.56 2.03 1.69
CA ALA A 112 -10.62 1.86 0.58
C ALA A 112 -9.44 0.92 0.90
N PRO A 113 -8.82 0.95 2.10
CA PRO A 113 -7.74 0.03 2.42
C PRO A 113 -8.16 -1.46 2.50
N SER A 114 -9.43 -1.75 2.73
CA SER A 114 -9.95 -3.14 2.82
C SER A 114 -10.34 -3.73 1.46
N ASN A 115 -10.36 -2.92 0.40
CA ASN A 115 -10.80 -3.34 -0.93
C ASN A 115 -10.14 -4.65 -1.39
N LEU A 116 -8.81 -4.73 -1.29
CA LEU A 116 -8.05 -5.92 -1.70
C LEU A 116 -8.40 -7.17 -0.87
N GLY A 117 -8.56 -7.02 0.43
CA GLY A 117 -9.00 -8.12 1.30
C GLY A 117 -10.42 -8.58 1.02
N VAL A 118 -11.31 -7.67 0.61
CA VAL A 118 -12.67 -8.01 0.18
C VAL A 118 -12.65 -8.77 -1.15
N LEU A 119 -11.82 -8.36 -2.11
CA LEU A 119 -11.63 -9.08 -3.37
C LEU A 119 -11.10 -10.51 -3.13
N GLU A 120 -10.06 -10.66 -2.30
CA GLU A 120 -9.50 -11.95 -1.90
C GLU A 120 -10.55 -12.89 -1.31
N LYS A 121 -11.30 -12.42 -0.30
CA LYS A 121 -12.37 -13.21 0.35
C LYS A 121 -13.44 -13.69 -0.64
N ASN A 122 -13.59 -13.00 -1.73
CA ASN A 122 -14.58 -13.29 -2.75
C ASN A 122 -14.03 -14.05 -3.96
N GLY A 123 -12.75 -14.44 -3.92
CA GLY A 123 -12.11 -15.23 -4.97
C GLY A 123 -11.91 -14.47 -6.29
N ILE A 124 -11.89 -13.13 -6.25
CA ILE A 124 -11.66 -12.30 -7.43
C ILE A 124 -10.15 -12.13 -7.61
N ASN A 125 -9.63 -12.55 -8.77
CA ASN A 125 -8.22 -12.40 -9.09
C ASN A 125 -7.85 -10.96 -9.38
N PHE A 126 -6.74 -10.50 -8.81
CA PHE A 126 -6.24 -9.15 -9.06
C PHE A 126 -4.72 -9.06 -8.95
N SER A 127 -4.15 -8.12 -9.67
CA SER A 127 -2.80 -7.60 -9.48
C SER A 127 -2.85 -6.20 -8.87
N ILE A 128 -1.74 -5.76 -8.29
CA ILE A 128 -1.65 -4.45 -7.62
C ILE A 128 -0.79 -3.51 -8.46
N THR A 129 -1.24 -2.26 -8.60
CA THR A 129 -0.49 -1.25 -9.35
C THR A 129 -0.18 -0.01 -8.51
N SER A 130 0.96 0.61 -8.81
CA SER A 130 1.32 1.94 -8.31
C SER A 130 0.77 3.08 -9.17
N SER A 131 -0.04 2.77 -10.20
CA SER A 131 -0.77 3.75 -10.98
C SER A 131 -1.58 4.66 -10.03
N ASP A 132 -1.76 5.92 -10.41
CA ASP A 132 -2.52 6.92 -9.68
C ASP A 132 -1.93 7.34 -8.32
N LEU A 133 -0.81 6.75 -7.88
CA LEU A 133 -0.07 7.23 -6.71
C LEU A 133 0.68 8.52 -7.05
N LYS A 134 0.42 9.59 -6.29
CA LYS A 134 1.17 10.85 -6.39
C LYS A 134 2.64 10.65 -6.04
N ASN A 135 2.91 9.86 -5.00
CA ASN A 135 4.26 9.49 -4.59
C ASN A 135 4.42 7.96 -4.68
N LYS A 136 5.23 7.49 -5.62
CA LYS A 136 5.49 6.06 -5.82
C LYS A 136 6.15 5.38 -4.60
N ARG A 137 6.82 6.14 -3.72
CA ARG A 137 7.42 5.63 -2.47
C ARG A 137 6.35 5.12 -1.48
N ASP A 138 5.10 5.59 -1.60
CA ASP A 138 4.01 5.13 -0.74
C ASP A 138 3.45 3.75 -1.15
N PHE A 139 3.91 3.16 -2.27
CA PHE A 139 3.38 1.92 -2.82
C PHE A 139 3.41 0.78 -1.80
N LEU A 140 4.60 0.44 -1.30
CA LEU A 140 4.77 -0.65 -0.33
C LEU A 140 4.06 -0.35 1.01
N LYS A 141 4.10 0.92 1.46
CA LYS A 141 3.37 1.38 2.65
C LYS A 141 1.86 1.15 2.52
N ASN A 142 1.29 1.42 1.34
CA ASN A 142 -0.13 1.24 1.10
C ASN A 142 -0.51 -0.24 1.00
N ILE A 143 0.36 -1.10 0.45
CA ILE A 143 0.15 -2.56 0.48
C ILE A 143 0.14 -3.07 1.93
N ARG A 144 1.10 -2.65 2.77
CA ARG A 144 1.12 -2.97 4.20
C ARG A 144 -0.16 -2.50 4.90
N LYS A 145 -0.68 -1.33 4.52
CA LYS A 145 -1.97 -0.84 5.02
C LYS A 145 -3.13 -1.75 4.60
N ALA A 146 -3.15 -2.23 3.36
CA ALA A 146 -4.15 -3.19 2.89
C ALA A 146 -4.07 -4.53 3.65
N ILE A 147 -2.86 -5.02 3.94
CA ILE A 147 -2.65 -6.24 4.74
C ILE A 147 -3.20 -6.04 6.16
N LYS A 148 -2.94 -4.92 6.80
CA LYS A 148 -3.53 -4.57 8.12
C LYS A 148 -5.07 -4.50 8.08
N ASN A 149 -5.65 -4.30 6.88
CA ASN A 149 -7.09 -4.22 6.64
C ASN A 149 -7.69 -5.46 5.97
N GLY A 150 -7.04 -6.61 6.09
CA GLY A 150 -7.63 -7.90 5.78
C GLY A 150 -7.15 -8.60 4.51
N LEU A 151 -6.18 -8.04 3.78
CA LEU A 151 -5.47 -8.73 2.71
C LEU A 151 -4.44 -9.69 3.32
N SER A 152 -4.34 -10.93 2.84
CA SER A 152 -3.26 -11.83 3.27
C SER A 152 -1.92 -11.47 2.60
N GLU A 153 -0.82 -11.71 3.31
CA GLU A 153 0.54 -11.49 2.77
C GLU A 153 0.80 -12.36 1.55
N LYS A 154 0.28 -13.59 1.56
CA LYS A 154 0.40 -14.51 0.43
C LYS A 154 -0.27 -13.94 -0.82
N THR A 155 -1.52 -13.52 -0.71
CA THR A 155 -2.25 -12.93 -1.85
C THR A 155 -1.64 -11.60 -2.28
N ALA A 156 -1.11 -10.78 -1.35
CA ALA A 156 -0.36 -9.58 -1.69
C ALA A 156 0.87 -9.89 -2.54
N LEU A 157 1.63 -10.94 -2.17
CA LEU A 157 2.80 -11.37 -2.94
C LEU A 157 2.41 -11.93 -4.31
N ASP A 158 1.39 -12.78 -4.37
CA ASP A 158 0.87 -13.34 -5.63
C ASP A 158 0.38 -12.23 -6.57
N ALA A 159 -0.28 -11.21 -6.04
CA ALA A 159 -0.78 -10.05 -6.79
C ALA A 159 0.34 -9.13 -7.32
N LEU A 160 1.55 -9.23 -6.77
CA LEU A 160 2.73 -8.50 -7.23
C LEU A 160 3.62 -9.33 -8.17
N THR A 161 3.45 -10.64 -8.24
CA THR A 161 4.38 -11.55 -8.92
C THR A 161 3.69 -12.50 -9.90
N ILE A 162 2.98 -13.51 -9.41
CA ILE A 162 2.41 -14.60 -10.20
C ILE A 162 1.22 -14.12 -11.04
N ILE A 163 0.32 -13.33 -10.45
CA ILE A 163 -0.89 -12.89 -11.15
C ILE A 163 -0.55 -11.96 -12.33
N PRO A 164 0.29 -10.92 -12.17
CA PRO A 164 0.69 -10.10 -13.32
C PRO A 164 1.48 -10.90 -14.37
N ALA A 165 2.30 -11.88 -13.97
CA ALA A 165 3.00 -12.75 -14.93
C ALA A 165 1.99 -13.54 -15.79
N LYS A 166 0.97 -14.14 -15.17
CA LYS A 166 -0.13 -14.83 -15.88
C LYS A 166 -0.91 -13.88 -16.78
N SER A 167 -1.21 -12.68 -16.31
CA SER A 167 -1.93 -11.68 -17.10
C SER A 167 -1.21 -11.25 -18.38
N LEU A 168 0.11 -11.43 -18.40
CA LEU A 168 0.97 -11.13 -19.56
C LEU A 168 1.36 -12.38 -20.36
N ASN A 169 0.84 -13.57 -20.03
CA ASN A 169 1.24 -14.87 -20.59
C ASN A 169 2.75 -15.16 -20.42
N LEU A 170 3.33 -14.72 -19.31
CA LEU A 170 4.76 -14.87 -18.97
C LEU A 170 4.98 -15.74 -17.72
N GLU A 171 3.98 -16.46 -17.25
CA GLU A 171 4.04 -17.27 -16.03
C GLU A 171 5.09 -18.37 -16.03
N ASN A 172 5.58 -18.76 -17.22
CA ASN A 172 6.65 -19.74 -17.40
C ASN A 172 8.05 -19.11 -17.42
N LYS A 173 8.16 -17.76 -17.31
CA LYS A 173 9.42 -17.02 -17.40
C LYS A 173 9.70 -16.12 -16.20
N ILE A 174 8.65 -15.58 -15.57
CA ILE A 174 8.75 -14.64 -14.47
C ILE A 174 7.66 -14.92 -13.39
N GLY A 175 7.74 -14.23 -12.25
CA GLY A 175 6.73 -14.26 -11.19
C GLY A 175 7.06 -15.22 -10.05
N LYS A 176 8.09 -16.05 -10.17
CA LYS A 176 8.60 -16.92 -9.09
C LYS A 176 10.09 -17.18 -9.25
N ILE A 177 10.71 -17.67 -8.18
CA ILE A 177 12.10 -18.11 -8.18
C ILE A 177 12.09 -19.62 -8.39
N ASP A 178 12.44 -20.06 -9.61
CA ASP A 178 12.44 -21.46 -9.97
C ASP A 178 13.46 -21.71 -11.12
N ARG A 179 13.85 -22.96 -11.37
CA ARG A 179 14.76 -23.32 -12.44
C ARG A 179 14.19 -22.94 -13.82
N GLY A 180 15.02 -22.26 -14.64
CA GLY A 180 14.62 -21.80 -15.97
C GLY A 180 13.91 -20.43 -16.00
N TYR A 181 13.59 -19.85 -14.84
CA TYR A 181 13.01 -18.51 -14.74
C TYR A 181 14.08 -17.42 -14.82
N LEU A 182 13.67 -16.25 -15.27
CA LEU A 182 14.53 -15.07 -15.25
C LEU A 182 14.88 -14.70 -13.82
N SER A 183 16.13 -14.36 -13.56
CA SER A 183 16.63 -13.97 -12.24
C SER A 183 16.16 -12.54 -11.90
N ASN A 184 14.85 -12.41 -11.59
CA ASN A 184 14.19 -11.19 -11.16
C ASN A 184 13.73 -11.37 -9.73
N PHE A 185 14.46 -10.79 -8.77
CA PHE A 185 14.12 -10.90 -7.35
C PHE A 185 14.67 -9.73 -6.54
N LEU A 186 14.14 -9.57 -5.34
CA LEU A 186 14.59 -8.59 -4.35
C LEU A 186 15.33 -9.29 -3.21
N ILE A 187 16.39 -8.66 -2.71
CA ILE A 187 17.00 -9.02 -1.42
C ILE A 187 16.59 -7.96 -0.41
N THR A 188 16.01 -8.41 0.70
CA THR A 188 15.43 -7.55 1.71
C THR A 188 16.03 -7.88 3.09
N SER A 189 15.98 -6.92 4.03
CA SER A 189 16.47 -7.09 5.40
C SER A 189 15.55 -7.97 6.29
N GLY A 190 14.37 -8.33 5.81
CA GLY A 190 13.36 -9.15 6.51
C GLY A 190 12.14 -9.38 5.62
N PRO A 191 11.02 -9.88 6.16
CA PRO A 191 9.78 -10.05 5.40
C PRO A 191 9.35 -8.74 4.74
N ILE A 192 9.08 -8.77 3.43
CA ILE A 192 8.86 -7.55 2.62
C ILE A 192 7.70 -6.67 3.14
N PHE A 193 6.73 -7.27 3.82
CA PHE A 193 5.56 -6.55 4.33
C PHE A 193 5.72 -6.04 5.76
N ASP A 194 6.82 -6.31 6.44
CA ASP A 194 7.12 -5.70 7.73
C ASP A 194 7.48 -4.22 7.57
N ASP A 195 6.97 -3.37 8.48
CA ASP A 195 7.14 -1.92 8.41
C ASP A 195 8.61 -1.46 8.45
N LYS A 196 9.49 -2.27 9.06
CA LYS A 196 10.92 -1.99 9.22
C LYS A 196 11.79 -2.58 8.13
N THR A 197 11.23 -3.40 7.25
CA THR A 197 11.99 -4.06 6.19
C THR A 197 12.39 -3.07 5.11
N GLU A 198 13.65 -3.13 4.74
CA GLU A 198 14.25 -2.35 3.67
C GLU A 198 14.63 -3.27 2.50
N ILE A 199 14.59 -2.73 1.29
CA ILE A 199 15.05 -3.41 0.09
C ILE A 199 16.53 -3.08 -0.05
N ASN A 200 17.38 -4.10 -0.02
CA ASN A 200 18.83 -3.94 -0.15
C ASN A 200 19.27 -4.01 -1.61
N GLU A 201 18.73 -4.97 -2.35
CA GLU A 201 19.11 -5.19 -3.74
C GLU A 201 17.89 -5.50 -4.59
N ASN A 202 17.98 -5.12 -5.87
CA ASN A 202 17.07 -5.53 -6.92
C ASN A 202 17.86 -6.22 -8.03
N TRP A 203 17.51 -7.46 -8.33
CA TRP A 203 18.12 -8.24 -9.41
C TRP A 203 17.17 -8.30 -10.60
N ILE A 204 17.66 -7.91 -11.76
CA ILE A 204 16.89 -7.87 -13.00
C ILE A 204 17.66 -8.63 -14.08
N LYS A 205 17.11 -9.74 -14.57
CA LYS A 205 17.75 -10.64 -15.55
C LYS A 205 19.20 -11.01 -15.17
N GLY A 206 19.42 -11.26 -13.87
CA GLY A 206 20.75 -11.60 -13.35
C GLY A 206 21.70 -10.41 -13.12
N GLN A 207 21.29 -9.19 -13.43
CA GLN A 207 22.06 -7.98 -13.12
C GLN A 207 21.70 -7.49 -11.70
N ARG A 208 22.73 -7.27 -10.89
CA ARG A 208 22.62 -6.78 -9.52
C ARG A 208 22.51 -5.26 -9.50
N HIS A 209 21.48 -4.73 -8.87
CA HIS A 209 21.31 -3.31 -8.58
C HIS A 209 21.26 -3.11 -7.06
N ILE A 210 22.31 -2.49 -6.50
CA ILE A 210 22.38 -2.18 -5.07
C ILE A 210 21.51 -0.95 -4.80
N ILE A 211 20.51 -1.10 -3.95
CA ILE A 211 19.61 -0.02 -3.51
C ILE A 211 20.10 0.55 -2.18
N LYS A 212 20.50 -0.35 -1.27
CA LYS A 212 21.13 0.01 -0.01
C LYS A 212 22.38 -0.83 0.15
N ASN A 213 23.49 -0.16 0.41
CA ASN A 213 24.73 -0.88 0.68
C ASN A 213 24.60 -1.64 2.00
N THR A 214 24.72 -2.97 1.94
CA THR A 214 24.65 -3.87 3.11
C THR A 214 26.01 -4.30 3.61
N ASP A 215 27.09 -3.88 2.92
CA ASP A 215 28.46 -4.08 3.39
C ASP A 215 28.77 -3.19 4.60
N ASN A 216 27.72 -2.69 5.27
CA ASN A 216 27.85 -1.91 6.49
C ASN A 216 28.56 -2.74 7.56
N ILE A 217 29.74 -2.29 7.89
CA ILE A 217 30.52 -2.84 8.99
C ILE A 217 29.75 -2.61 10.27
N ASN A 218 29.59 -3.63 11.09
CA ASN A 218 28.95 -3.50 12.39
C ASN A 218 29.87 -2.70 13.33
N ILE A 219 29.40 -1.51 13.70
CA ILE A 219 30.07 -0.61 14.64
C ILE A 219 29.31 -0.48 15.98
N ASP A 220 28.41 -1.43 16.30
CA ASP A 220 27.75 -1.46 17.61
C ASP A 220 28.80 -1.66 18.68
N GLY A 221 28.88 -0.75 19.65
CA GLY A 221 29.89 -0.80 20.70
C GLY A 221 29.95 0.47 21.53
N GLU A 222 30.85 0.46 22.48
CA GLU A 222 31.19 1.62 23.31
C GLU A 222 32.49 2.24 22.79
N TYR A 223 32.50 3.56 22.68
CA TYR A 223 33.63 4.33 22.17
C TYR A 223 33.90 5.53 23.08
N ASN A 224 35.16 5.78 23.39
CA ASN A 224 35.56 6.92 24.19
C ASN A 224 36.20 8.00 23.32
N LEU A 225 35.70 9.21 23.42
CA LEU A 225 36.16 10.35 22.65
C LEU A 225 36.41 11.54 23.53
N THR A 226 37.52 12.22 23.30
CA THR A 226 37.86 13.46 24.02
C THR A 226 37.60 14.67 23.11
N ILE A 227 36.74 15.59 23.56
CA ILE A 227 36.47 16.87 22.88
C ILE A 227 36.74 18.01 23.87
N ASN A 228 37.55 18.97 23.49
CA ASN A 228 37.96 20.08 24.35
C ASN A 228 38.46 19.64 25.75
N ASN A 229 39.31 18.60 25.80
CA ASN A 229 39.84 17.97 27.03
C ASN A 229 38.76 17.37 27.96
N LYS A 230 37.53 17.16 27.50
CA LYS A 230 36.46 16.47 28.24
C LYS A 230 36.18 15.11 27.62
N PRO A 231 36.08 14.03 28.43
CA PRO A 231 35.78 12.71 27.92
C PRO A 231 34.26 12.56 27.63
N TYR A 232 33.95 11.92 26.52
CA TYR A 232 32.61 11.56 26.12
C TYR A 232 32.55 10.04 25.86
N GLU A 233 31.62 9.37 26.50
CA GLU A 233 31.28 7.96 26.24
C GLU A 233 30.18 7.89 25.18
N ILE A 234 30.44 7.21 24.08
CA ILE A 234 29.51 7.08 22.96
C ILE A 234 29.15 5.62 22.82
N VAL A 235 27.91 5.28 23.06
CA VAL A 235 27.35 3.93 22.80
C VAL A 235 26.62 3.95 21.50
N ILE A 236 27.09 3.18 20.52
CA ILE A 236 26.43 3.00 19.22
C ILE A 236 25.69 1.69 19.24
N SER A 237 24.46 1.70 18.77
CA SER A 237 23.61 0.53 18.66
C SER A 237 22.82 0.53 17.35
N ASN A 238 22.46 -0.67 16.86
CA ASN A 238 21.65 -0.85 15.67
C ASN A 238 22.27 -0.24 14.39
N SER A 239 23.60 -0.27 14.30
CA SER A 239 24.37 0.39 13.23
C SER A 239 24.07 -0.18 11.83
N LEU A 240 23.77 -1.48 11.73
CA LEU A 240 23.45 -2.14 10.46
C LEU A 240 22.10 -1.72 9.86
N LEU A 241 21.17 -1.20 10.68
CA LEU A 241 19.83 -0.83 10.24
C LEU A 241 19.63 0.68 10.28
N ARG A 242 19.72 1.23 11.46
CA ARG A 242 19.59 2.67 11.72
C ARG A 242 20.36 3.01 12.97
N PRO A 243 21.58 3.54 12.86
CA PRO A 243 22.43 3.80 13.99
C PRO A 243 21.74 4.75 14.96
N ASN A 244 21.81 4.40 16.22
CA ASN A 244 21.39 5.21 17.34
C ASN A 244 22.56 5.38 18.29
N THR A 245 22.78 6.59 18.76
CA THR A 245 23.84 6.88 19.73
C THR A 245 23.25 7.35 21.06
N LYS A 246 23.81 6.83 22.14
CA LYS A 246 23.68 7.41 23.47
C LYS A 246 25.03 7.96 23.85
N ILE A 247 25.09 9.22 24.29
CA ILE A 247 26.32 9.90 24.61
C ILE A 247 26.25 10.39 26.05
N LYS A 248 27.29 10.16 26.81
CA LYS A 248 27.43 10.65 28.18
C LYS A 248 28.70 11.44 28.36
N ARG A 249 28.63 12.42 29.22
CA ARG A 249 29.77 13.13 29.78
C ARG A 249 29.59 13.22 31.30
N ASP A 250 30.54 12.72 32.06
CA ASP A 250 30.45 12.73 33.53
C ASP A 250 29.11 12.20 34.07
N SER A 251 28.60 11.09 33.48
CA SER A 251 27.31 10.49 33.79
C SER A 251 26.06 11.30 33.34
N ILE A 252 26.22 12.43 32.69
CA ILE A 252 25.15 13.27 32.17
C ILE A 252 24.81 12.83 30.72
N ASP A 253 23.54 12.58 30.43
CA ASP A 253 23.09 12.25 29.08
C ASP A 253 23.17 13.49 28.17
N ILE A 254 23.89 13.37 27.06
CA ILE A 254 24.07 14.41 26.05
C ILE A 254 23.17 14.15 24.87
N LYS A 255 22.38 15.13 24.48
CA LYS A 255 21.55 15.03 23.28
C LYS A 255 22.40 14.88 22.04
N SER A 256 22.04 13.93 21.19
CA SER A 256 22.74 13.69 19.92
C SER A 256 21.80 13.44 18.76
N LYS A 257 22.31 13.72 17.55
CA LYS A 257 21.67 13.36 16.29
C LYS A 257 22.69 12.58 15.46
N THR A 258 22.29 11.37 15.03
CA THR A 258 23.17 10.45 14.32
C THR A 258 22.61 10.17 12.92
N SER A 259 23.46 10.13 11.93
CA SER A 259 23.15 9.67 10.59
C SER A 259 24.30 8.85 10.03
N LEU A 260 23.96 7.81 9.28
CA LEU A 260 24.87 7.02 8.48
C LEU A 260 24.43 7.17 7.02
N VAL A 261 25.29 7.72 6.20
CA VAL A 261 25.04 7.91 4.77
C VAL A 261 26.23 7.28 4.03
N ASP A 262 25.94 6.27 3.24
CA ASP A 262 26.97 5.39 2.68
C ASP A 262 27.87 4.84 3.80
N ASP A 263 29.18 5.07 3.73
CA ASP A 263 30.15 4.65 4.76
C ASP A 263 30.48 5.76 5.75
N TRP A 264 29.74 6.87 5.78
CA TRP A 264 30.03 8.01 6.64
C TRP A 264 29.06 8.09 7.82
N LEU A 265 29.60 7.85 9.03
CA LEU A 265 28.91 8.10 10.28
C LEU A 265 29.08 9.57 10.66
N ASN A 266 27.97 10.28 10.81
CA ASN A 266 27.95 11.66 11.28
C ASN A 266 27.17 11.73 12.59
N ILE A 267 27.75 12.31 13.61
CA ILE A 267 27.13 12.53 14.92
C ILE A 267 27.26 14.01 15.29
N THR A 268 26.12 14.61 15.62
CA THR A 268 26.05 15.97 16.16
C THR A 268 25.71 15.85 17.65
N LEU A 269 26.54 16.45 18.52
CA LEU A 269 26.35 16.51 19.95
C LEU A 269 25.86 17.91 20.35
N PHE A 270 24.92 17.97 21.27
CA PHE A 270 24.38 19.20 21.83
C PHE A 270 24.66 19.22 23.33
N ASP A 271 25.63 19.98 23.76
CA ASP A 271 26.08 20.06 25.16
C ASP A 271 26.00 21.49 25.68
N SER A 272 25.89 21.64 26.99
CA SER A 272 25.97 22.94 27.66
C SER A 272 27.40 23.19 28.09
N ILE A 273 28.03 24.17 27.47
CA ILE A 273 29.38 24.62 27.82
C ILE A 273 29.25 26.03 28.39
N ASP A 274 29.73 26.21 29.63
CA ASP A 274 29.67 27.51 30.36
C ASP A 274 28.28 28.14 30.38
N GLY A 275 27.23 27.26 30.52
CA GLY A 275 25.82 27.66 30.57
C GLY A 275 25.17 27.94 29.21
N ASN A 276 25.90 27.88 28.11
CA ASN A 276 25.39 28.07 26.76
C ASN A 276 25.29 26.75 26.00
N LEU A 277 24.16 26.54 25.29
CA LEU A 277 24.01 25.39 24.41
C LEU A 277 24.96 25.53 23.22
N SER A 278 25.87 24.59 23.09
CA SER A 278 26.88 24.52 22.03
C SER A 278 26.77 23.21 21.30
N LEU A 279 27.22 23.17 20.06
CA LEU A 279 27.19 21.95 19.26
C LEU A 279 28.61 21.57 18.82
N ALA A 280 28.86 20.26 18.79
CA ALA A 280 30.03 19.67 18.16
C ALA A 280 29.60 18.67 17.11
N GLN A 281 30.38 18.50 16.08
CA GLN A 281 30.14 17.56 15.02
C GLN A 281 31.31 16.63 14.80
N ILE A 282 31.07 15.34 14.66
CA ILE A 282 32.08 14.35 14.31
C ILE A 282 31.64 13.58 13.07
N SER A 283 32.60 13.31 12.19
CA SER A 283 32.42 12.56 10.98
C SER A 283 33.49 11.49 10.85
N SER A 284 33.11 10.24 10.76
CA SER A 284 34.00 9.08 10.60
C SER A 284 33.62 8.29 9.35
N LYS A 285 34.61 7.98 8.53
CA LYS A 285 34.45 6.98 7.48
C LYS A 285 34.63 5.60 8.10
N ILE A 286 33.61 4.76 7.97
CA ILE A 286 33.65 3.40 8.54
C ILE A 286 34.48 2.50 7.60
N THR A 287 35.65 2.10 8.05
CA THR A 287 36.54 1.20 7.32
C THR A 287 36.75 -0.12 8.06
N SER A 288 36.45 -0.17 9.37
CA SER A 288 36.50 -1.37 10.21
C SER A 288 35.45 -1.29 11.31
N GLY A 289 35.10 -2.46 11.90
CA GLY A 289 34.15 -2.51 13.03
C GLY A 289 34.79 -2.14 14.38
N ASP A 290 36.11 -2.09 14.48
CA ASP A 290 36.82 -1.97 15.75
C ASP A 290 37.29 -0.57 16.08
N ASN A 291 37.35 0.30 15.08
CA ASN A 291 37.84 1.68 15.26
C ASN A 291 36.95 2.69 14.56
N LEU A 292 36.68 3.79 15.23
CA LEU A 292 36.12 5.01 14.67
C LEU A 292 37.19 6.08 14.62
N SER A 293 37.61 6.47 13.43
CA SER A 293 38.57 7.55 13.22
C SER A 293 38.02 8.56 12.23
N GLY A 294 38.32 9.80 12.44
CA GLY A 294 37.81 10.86 11.60
C GLY A 294 38.16 12.24 12.04
N ARG A 295 37.37 13.21 11.62
CA ARG A 295 37.53 14.62 11.95
C ARG A 295 36.24 15.16 12.56
N GLY A 296 36.38 16.16 13.41
CA GLY A 296 35.26 16.86 14.00
C GLY A 296 35.46 18.35 14.02
N ILE A 297 34.39 19.04 14.36
CA ILE A 297 34.39 20.46 14.77
C ILE A 297 33.91 20.45 16.22
N ASP A 298 34.69 21.03 17.09
CA ASP A 298 34.41 21.05 18.52
C ASP A 298 33.41 22.16 18.92
N PHE A 299 33.13 22.28 20.21
CA PHE A 299 32.20 23.26 20.75
C PHE A 299 32.68 24.73 20.64
N LYS A 300 33.97 24.96 20.32
CA LYS A 300 34.56 26.26 20.05
C LYS A 300 34.67 26.57 18.57
N ASN A 301 34.13 25.67 17.71
CA ASN A 301 34.23 25.77 16.26
C ASN A 301 35.64 25.51 15.70
N GLU A 302 36.48 24.80 16.45
CA GLU A 302 37.83 24.41 16.04
C GLU A 302 37.81 22.97 15.48
N ALA A 303 38.58 22.75 14.40
CA ALA A 303 38.70 21.42 13.80
C ALA A 303 39.62 20.53 14.63
N PHE A 304 39.24 19.28 14.85
CA PHE A 304 40.06 18.27 15.52
C PHE A 304 40.00 16.91 14.81
N LEU A 305 41.03 16.10 15.06
CA LEU A 305 41.04 14.70 14.62
C LEU A 305 40.79 13.81 15.84
N PHE A 306 40.13 12.69 15.60
CA PHE A 306 39.87 11.70 16.63
C PHE A 306 40.13 10.28 16.14
N ASN A 307 40.48 9.43 17.08
CA ASN A 307 40.56 8.00 16.91
C ASN A 307 40.07 7.34 18.21
N SER A 308 39.10 6.45 18.10
CA SER A 308 38.53 5.74 19.24
C SER A 308 38.38 4.27 18.89
N SER A 309 38.94 3.41 19.74
CA SER A 309 38.79 1.96 19.62
C SER A 309 37.49 1.53 20.25
N ARG A 310 36.89 0.47 19.67
CA ARG A 310 35.72 -0.16 20.21
C ARG A 310 36.03 -0.91 21.49
N GLU A 311 35.28 -0.63 22.55
CA GLU A 311 35.30 -1.44 23.76
C GLU A 311 34.17 -2.50 23.68
N GLU A 312 34.44 -3.71 24.17
CA GLU A 312 33.42 -4.75 24.23
C GLU A 312 32.30 -4.33 25.18
N ILE A 313 31.09 -4.31 24.70
CA ILE A 313 29.88 -4.07 25.51
C ILE A 313 29.86 -5.14 26.60
N LYS A 314 30.03 -4.80 27.87
CA LYS A 314 29.73 -5.68 28.99
C LYS A 314 28.27 -6.08 28.85
N LYS A 315 28.02 -7.38 28.49
CA LYS A 315 26.72 -7.96 28.18
C LYS A 315 25.71 -7.77 29.32
N ASN A 316 25.06 -6.61 29.38
CA ASN A 316 23.87 -6.39 30.22
C ASN A 316 22.78 -5.58 29.50
N LEU A 317 22.88 -5.39 28.19
CA LEU A 317 21.74 -4.94 27.40
C LEU A 317 20.88 -6.16 27.08
N LYS A 318 19.93 -6.49 27.96
CA LYS A 318 18.76 -7.28 27.59
C LYS A 318 18.17 -6.55 26.39
N TYR A 319 18.33 -7.12 25.18
CA TYR A 319 17.49 -6.76 24.04
C TYR A 319 16.05 -6.88 24.55
N LYS A 320 15.40 -5.75 24.80
CA LYS A 320 13.95 -5.74 24.90
C LYS A 320 13.49 -6.22 23.53
N GLU A 321 13.09 -7.49 23.46
CA GLU A 321 12.24 -7.93 22.37
C GLU A 321 11.16 -6.86 22.23
N VAL A 322 11.17 -6.21 21.07
CA VAL A 322 10.09 -5.30 20.74
C VAL A 322 8.86 -6.18 20.73
N LYS A 323 8.07 -6.12 21.82
CA LYS A 323 6.77 -6.75 21.88
C LYS A 323 6.11 -6.42 20.55
N LYS A 324 5.79 -7.46 19.75
CA LYS A 324 4.93 -7.31 18.59
C LYS A 324 3.79 -6.42 19.05
N SER A 325 3.72 -5.20 18.53
CA SER A 325 2.61 -4.31 18.84
C SER A 325 1.38 -5.12 18.51
N SER A 326 0.54 -5.35 19.52
CA SER A 326 -0.76 -5.97 19.30
C SER A 326 -1.37 -5.20 18.13
N SER A 327 -1.54 -5.89 17.00
CA SER A 327 -2.20 -5.31 15.84
C SER A 327 -3.54 -4.81 16.33
N ILE A 328 -3.70 -3.50 16.42
CA ILE A 328 -5.01 -2.90 16.58
C ILE A 328 -5.76 -3.39 15.35
N LYS A 329 -6.67 -4.36 15.56
CA LYS A 329 -7.56 -4.80 14.48
C LYS A 329 -8.31 -3.55 14.06
N SER A 330 -7.98 -3.02 12.87
CA SER A 330 -8.74 -1.89 12.35
C SER A 330 -10.17 -2.38 12.18
N PHE A 331 -11.10 -1.70 12.83
CA PHE A 331 -12.51 -1.98 12.64
C PHE A 331 -12.88 -1.51 11.24
N VAL A 332 -13.08 -2.46 10.35
CA VAL A 332 -13.64 -2.20 9.02
C VAL A 332 -15.13 -2.47 9.14
N SER A 333 -15.95 -1.43 8.97
CA SER A 333 -17.39 -1.55 8.97
C SER A 333 -17.86 -2.42 7.79
N ASP A 334 -18.98 -3.11 7.95
CA ASP A 334 -19.61 -3.84 6.86
C ASP A 334 -19.90 -2.91 5.68
N VAL A 335 -19.72 -3.45 4.46
CA VAL A 335 -20.07 -2.71 3.24
C VAL A 335 -21.59 -2.72 3.10
N THR A 336 -22.20 -1.61 3.49
CA THR A 336 -23.64 -1.41 3.43
C THR A 336 -23.97 -0.18 2.57
N PHE A 337 -25.26 0.13 2.43
CA PHE A 337 -25.68 1.36 1.76
C PHE A 337 -25.00 2.61 2.36
N PRO A 338 -24.56 3.57 1.53
CA PRO A 338 -24.70 3.58 0.07
C PRO A 338 -23.54 2.91 -0.69
N ASN A 339 -22.68 2.15 -0.02
CA ASN A 339 -21.50 1.53 -0.62
C ASN A 339 -21.85 0.26 -1.43
N VAL A 340 -23.00 -0.39 -1.15
CA VAL A 340 -23.59 -1.39 -2.02
C VAL A 340 -24.81 -0.81 -2.72
N GLY A 341 -25.06 -1.21 -3.96
CA GLY A 341 -26.30 -0.83 -4.64
C GLY A 341 -27.51 -1.19 -3.78
N PHE A 342 -28.47 -0.29 -3.67
CA PHE A 342 -29.71 -0.43 -2.90
C PHE A 342 -29.61 -0.43 -1.36
N GLY A 343 -28.44 -0.19 -0.78
CA GLY A 343 -28.30 0.03 0.66
C GLY A 343 -28.55 -1.15 1.60
N ILE A 344 -28.51 -2.34 1.06
CA ILE A 344 -28.81 -3.58 1.79
C ILE A 344 -27.82 -4.66 1.39
N SER A 345 -27.48 -5.53 2.34
CA SER A 345 -26.54 -6.65 2.12
C SER A 345 -27.17 -7.82 1.38
N SER A 346 -28.49 -7.89 1.30
CA SER A 346 -29.26 -8.92 0.60
C SER A 346 -30.42 -8.31 -0.17
N THR A 347 -30.87 -8.98 -1.22
CA THR A 347 -32.06 -8.53 -1.95
C THR A 347 -33.27 -8.46 -1.01
N PRO A 348 -34.00 -7.32 -0.94
CA PRO A 348 -35.20 -7.22 -0.15
C PRO A 348 -36.19 -8.31 -0.58
N LYS A 349 -36.79 -8.94 0.41
CA LYS A 349 -37.91 -9.85 0.17
C LYS A 349 -39.20 -9.07 0.36
N SER A 350 -40.22 -9.40 -0.43
CA SER A 350 -41.56 -8.89 -0.20
C SER A 350 -41.99 -9.24 1.22
N GLN A 351 -42.54 -8.28 1.94
CA GLN A 351 -43.02 -8.43 3.31
C GLN A 351 -44.48 -7.99 3.37
N SER A 352 -45.23 -8.63 4.24
CA SER A 352 -46.53 -8.10 4.64
C SER A 352 -46.32 -6.98 5.66
N ILE A 353 -46.82 -5.79 5.39
CA ILE A 353 -46.62 -4.60 6.22
C ILE A 353 -47.98 -4.04 6.56
N HIS A 354 -48.25 -3.83 7.85
CA HIS A 354 -49.42 -3.19 8.37
C HIS A 354 -49.05 -1.82 8.94
N PHE A 355 -49.47 -0.76 8.26
CA PHE A 355 -49.37 0.60 8.77
C PHE A 355 -50.62 0.88 9.58
N LYS A 356 -50.45 1.31 10.81
CA LYS A 356 -51.55 1.61 11.74
C LYS A 356 -51.63 3.09 12.01
N ASN A 357 -52.86 3.57 12.23
CA ASN A 357 -53.14 4.93 12.65
C ASN A 357 -52.47 5.97 11.74
N ALA A 358 -52.56 5.76 10.43
CA ALA A 358 -51.97 6.64 9.41
C ALA A 358 -52.98 7.63 8.88
N THR A 359 -52.50 8.77 8.41
CA THR A 359 -53.27 9.65 7.51
C THR A 359 -52.99 9.25 6.10
N ILE A 360 -54.02 8.77 5.38
CA ILE A 360 -53.88 8.21 4.04
C ILE A 360 -54.45 9.21 3.03
N TRP A 361 -53.64 9.59 2.07
CA TRP A 361 -54.03 10.44 0.94
C TRP A 361 -54.36 9.51 -0.21
N THR A 362 -55.64 9.20 -0.44
CA THR A 362 -56.08 8.16 -1.38
C THR A 362 -55.99 8.58 -2.81
N ASN A 363 -56.10 9.87 -3.09
CA ASN A 363 -56.28 10.45 -4.40
C ASN A 363 -57.56 9.87 -5.15
N GLU A 364 -58.52 9.39 -4.37
CA GLU A 364 -59.80 8.87 -4.77
C GLU A 364 -60.93 9.76 -4.17
N LYS A 365 -62.19 9.36 -4.32
CA LYS A 365 -63.35 10.14 -3.82
C LYS A 365 -63.35 10.38 -2.31
N GLU A 366 -62.78 9.47 -1.56
CA GLU A 366 -62.66 9.52 -0.12
C GLU A 366 -61.69 10.62 0.31
N GLY A 367 -60.78 11.05 -0.58
CA GLY A 367 -59.80 12.12 -0.30
C GLY A 367 -58.79 11.73 0.76
N ILE A 368 -58.78 12.42 1.91
CA ILE A 368 -57.89 12.18 3.05
C ILE A 368 -58.63 11.39 4.10
N ILE A 369 -58.10 10.22 4.46
CA ILE A 369 -58.62 9.39 5.53
C ILE A 369 -57.66 9.42 6.72
N GLU A 370 -58.15 9.87 7.88
CA GLU A 370 -57.34 9.96 9.09
C GLU A 370 -57.57 8.72 9.99
N ASN A 371 -56.54 8.43 10.85
CA ASN A 371 -56.59 7.34 11.82
C ASN A 371 -56.96 5.97 11.20
N SER A 372 -56.53 5.73 10.01
CA SER A 372 -56.80 4.52 9.23
C SER A 372 -55.58 3.61 9.13
N ASP A 373 -55.87 2.36 8.89
CA ASP A 373 -54.82 1.35 8.70
C ASP A 373 -54.69 1.02 7.20
N ILE A 374 -53.49 0.63 6.78
CA ILE A 374 -53.22 0.13 5.42
C ILE A 374 -52.43 -1.16 5.53
N LEU A 375 -52.88 -2.20 4.86
CA LEU A 375 -52.22 -3.49 4.79
C LEU A 375 -51.62 -3.70 3.40
N ILE A 376 -50.32 -3.94 3.36
CA ILE A 376 -49.60 -4.25 2.12
C ILE A 376 -49.12 -5.69 2.20
N ASP A 377 -49.40 -6.49 1.16
CA ASP A 377 -48.85 -7.83 1.00
C ASP A 377 -48.39 -8.05 -0.44
N ASN A 378 -47.24 -8.73 -0.60
CA ASN A 378 -46.65 -9.00 -1.92
C ASN A 378 -46.58 -7.78 -2.84
N GLY A 379 -46.34 -6.57 -2.27
CA GLY A 379 -46.20 -5.30 -2.99
C GLY A 379 -47.54 -4.70 -3.48
N LYS A 380 -48.70 -5.20 -2.97
CA LYS A 380 -50.02 -4.67 -3.23
C LYS A 380 -50.73 -4.27 -1.97
N ILE A 381 -51.54 -3.24 -2.05
CA ILE A 381 -52.48 -2.86 -1.00
C ILE A 381 -53.61 -3.89 -1.02
N ILE A 382 -53.90 -4.51 0.13
CA ILE A 382 -54.95 -5.53 0.27
C ILE A 382 -56.09 -5.12 1.23
N ALA A 383 -55.84 -4.13 2.06
CA ALA A 383 -56.85 -3.49 2.91
C ALA A 383 -56.40 -2.10 3.34
#